data_cd693ea228bb6e3d40db40356c3676e1
#
_entry.id   cd693ea228bb6e3d40db40356c3676e1
#
_cell.length_a   1.000
_cell.length_b   1.000
_cell.length_c   1.000
_cell.angle_alpha   90.00
_cell.angle_beta   90.00
_cell.angle_gamma   90.00
#
_symmetry.space_group_name_H-M   'P 1'
#
loop_
_entity.id
_entity.type
_entity.pdbx_description
1 polymer ?
#
loop_
_entity_poly.entity_id
_entity_poly.type
_entity_poly.pdbx_seq_one_letter_code
_entity_poly.pdbx_strand_id
1 'polypeptide(L)'
;AGTLVAAGFTGFALISFHFQKTGALAVQVIPILFAVAMATAAITALVFGRLLDRIGNLAAVIAFALSAFFAPFVFLGGLNLAFFGMILWGIGTGAQDSLLKAVLIDIIPRDRRSTAFGVFDTGFGTFYLLGNTVMGFLYDVSIPALIAFSIILQLAALPVFVLAKKRAVK
;
A
#
# COMPACT_ATOMS: atom_id res chain seq x y z
N ALA A 1 0.06 -12.58 2.41
CA ALA A 1 0.76 -11.29 2.51
C ALA A 1 0.04 -10.20 1.73
N GLY A 2 -0.12 -10.36 0.40
CA GLY A 2 -0.78 -9.35 -0.45
C GLY A 2 -2.17 -8.94 0.04
N THR A 3 -2.99 -9.86 0.51
CA THR A 3 -4.33 -9.60 1.07
C THR A 3 -4.29 -8.76 2.36
N LEU A 4 -3.29 -8.95 3.22
CA LEU A 4 -3.11 -8.14 4.42
C LEU A 4 -2.67 -6.71 4.06
N VAL A 5 -1.75 -6.58 3.10
CA VAL A 5 -1.38 -5.25 2.57
C VAL A 5 -2.62 -4.56 1.99
N ALA A 6 -3.39 -5.25 1.16
CA ALA A 6 -4.61 -4.72 0.55
C ALA A 6 -5.61 -4.23 1.61
N ALA A 7 -5.89 -5.05 2.63
CA ALA A 7 -6.84 -4.72 3.69
C ALA A 7 -6.39 -3.55 4.59
N GLY A 8 -5.07 -3.40 4.79
CA GLY A 8 -4.50 -2.30 5.60
C GLY A 8 -4.23 -1.02 4.81
N PHE A 9 -4.35 -1.03 3.48
CA PHE A 9 -4.00 0.09 2.63
C PHE A 9 -5.21 0.97 2.31
N THR A 10 -5.19 2.19 2.81
CA THR A 10 -6.31 3.14 2.62
C THR A 10 -6.37 3.62 1.18
N GLY A 11 -7.54 3.59 0.58
CA GLY A 11 -7.81 4.14 -0.74
C GLY A 11 -7.73 5.68 -0.75
N PHE A 12 -7.32 6.26 -1.87
CA PHE A 12 -7.24 7.71 -2.03
C PHE A 12 -8.59 8.40 -1.81
N ALA A 13 -9.71 7.73 -2.07
CA ALA A 13 -11.04 8.25 -1.83
C ALA A 13 -11.25 8.67 -0.36
N LEU A 14 -10.85 7.83 0.59
CA LEU A 14 -10.97 8.14 2.03
C LEU A 14 -9.98 9.23 2.45
N ILE A 15 -8.78 9.26 1.88
CA ILE A 15 -7.78 10.30 2.12
C ILE A 15 -8.31 11.66 1.62
N SER A 16 -8.83 11.73 0.40
CA SER A 16 -9.37 12.96 -0.17
C SER A 16 -10.59 13.45 0.60
N PHE A 17 -11.46 12.53 1.04
CA PHE A 17 -12.59 12.86 1.89
C PHE A 17 -12.13 13.46 3.23
N HIS A 18 -11.10 12.88 3.85
CA HIS A 18 -10.53 13.43 5.09
C HIS A 18 -10.04 14.87 4.91
N PHE A 19 -9.28 15.16 3.85
CA PHE A 19 -8.78 16.50 3.59
C PHE A 19 -9.91 17.52 3.34
N GLN A 20 -10.97 17.11 2.66
CA GLN A 20 -12.13 17.94 2.43
C GLN A 20 -12.94 18.18 3.71
N LYS A 21 -13.22 17.12 4.49
CA LYS A 21 -14.05 17.18 5.70
C LYS A 21 -13.39 18.01 6.81
N THR A 22 -12.08 17.90 6.96
CA THR A 22 -11.33 18.65 7.99
C THR A 22 -11.02 20.08 7.59
N GLY A 23 -11.12 20.43 6.30
CA GLY A 23 -10.70 21.74 5.80
C GLY A 23 -9.20 22.03 6.01
N ALA A 24 -8.41 21.02 6.34
CA ALA A 24 -6.98 21.16 6.60
C ALA A 24 -6.20 21.64 5.38
N LEU A 25 -6.74 21.41 4.19
CA LEU A 25 -6.11 21.76 2.91
C LEU A 25 -7.13 22.42 1.98
N ALA A 26 -6.65 23.38 1.18
CA ALA A 26 -7.46 23.91 0.08
C ALA A 26 -7.78 22.78 -0.93
N VAL A 27 -9.02 22.74 -1.41
CA VAL A 27 -9.49 21.64 -2.31
C VAL A 27 -8.61 21.51 -3.55
N GLN A 28 -8.04 22.61 -4.03
CA GLN A 28 -7.12 22.63 -5.19
C GLN A 28 -5.80 21.90 -4.95
N VAL A 29 -5.39 21.72 -3.69
CA VAL A 29 -4.14 21.01 -3.30
C VAL A 29 -4.31 19.49 -3.36
N ILE A 30 -5.52 18.98 -3.19
CA ILE A 30 -5.79 17.54 -3.15
C ILE A 30 -5.36 16.81 -4.44
N PRO A 31 -5.68 17.32 -5.65
CA PRO A 31 -5.17 16.75 -6.89
C PRO A 31 -3.64 16.79 -7.01
N ILE A 32 -3.01 17.86 -6.48
CA ILE A 32 -1.54 17.99 -6.48
C ILE A 32 -0.92 16.91 -5.60
N LEU A 33 -1.47 16.67 -4.42
CA LEU A 33 -1.02 15.59 -3.54
C LEU A 33 -1.16 14.21 -4.20
N PHE A 34 -2.25 13.98 -4.92
CA PHE A 34 -2.42 12.76 -5.70
C PHE A 34 -1.37 12.63 -6.82
N ALA A 35 -1.11 13.71 -7.54
CA ALA A 35 -0.06 13.73 -8.58
C ALA A 35 1.33 13.42 -8.00
N VAL A 36 1.67 13.99 -6.84
CA VAL A 36 2.91 13.70 -6.12
C VAL A 36 2.98 12.21 -5.74
N ALA A 37 1.90 11.66 -5.21
CA ALA A 37 1.84 10.24 -4.85
C ALA A 37 2.01 9.33 -6.08
N MET A 38 1.38 9.66 -7.21
CA MET A 38 1.51 8.89 -8.46
C MET A 38 2.91 8.98 -9.05
N ALA A 39 3.53 10.17 -9.03
CA ALA A 39 4.92 10.34 -9.43
C ALA A 39 5.86 9.49 -8.54
N THR A 40 5.64 9.51 -7.23
CA THR A 40 6.38 8.66 -6.28
C THR A 40 6.16 7.17 -6.56
N ALA A 41 4.94 6.75 -6.86
CA ALA A 41 4.63 5.37 -7.21
C ALA A 41 5.39 4.92 -8.47
N ALA A 42 5.45 5.76 -9.50
CA ALA A 42 6.21 5.47 -10.71
C ALA A 42 7.73 5.33 -10.43
N ILE A 43 8.30 6.24 -9.65
CA ILE A 43 9.71 6.18 -9.22
C ILE A 43 9.96 4.91 -8.40
N THR A 44 9.05 4.61 -7.47
CA THR A 44 9.12 3.39 -6.63
C THR A 44 9.11 2.12 -7.48
N ALA A 45 8.23 2.04 -8.46
CA ALA A 45 8.18 0.88 -9.36
C ALA A 45 9.52 0.65 -10.08
N LEU A 46 10.18 1.71 -10.53
CA LEU A 46 11.48 1.62 -11.20
C LEU A 46 12.63 1.29 -10.24
N VAL A 47 12.71 1.98 -9.12
CA VAL A 47 13.79 1.82 -8.12
C VAL A 47 13.69 0.47 -7.44
N PHE A 48 12.53 0.15 -6.89
CA PHE A 48 12.32 -1.11 -6.17
C PHE A 48 12.21 -2.32 -7.09
N GLY A 49 11.82 -2.14 -8.36
CA GLY A 49 11.95 -3.20 -9.36
C GLY A 49 13.42 -3.63 -9.53
N ARG A 50 14.33 -2.67 -9.73
CA ARG A 50 15.78 -2.98 -9.78
C ARG A 50 16.33 -3.51 -8.45
N LEU A 51 15.80 -3.04 -7.34
CA LEU A 51 16.20 -3.50 -6.02
C LEU A 51 15.74 -4.94 -5.78
N LEU A 52 14.55 -5.31 -6.28
CA LEU A 52 14.04 -6.68 -6.25
C LEU A 52 15.00 -7.66 -6.95
N ASP A 53 15.55 -7.26 -8.10
CA ASP A 53 16.54 -8.07 -8.83
C ASP A 53 17.84 -8.28 -8.04
N ARG A 54 18.22 -7.33 -7.18
CA ARG A 54 19.47 -7.37 -6.39
C ARG A 54 19.33 -8.07 -5.04
N ILE A 55 18.28 -7.74 -4.30
CA ILE A 55 18.10 -8.19 -2.91
C ILE A 55 16.84 -9.08 -2.73
N GLY A 56 16.13 -9.36 -3.82
CA GLY A 56 14.93 -10.21 -3.80
C GLY A 56 13.81 -9.61 -2.96
N ASN A 57 12.99 -10.47 -2.35
CA ASN A 57 11.81 -10.07 -1.58
C ASN A 57 12.06 -9.08 -0.45
N LEU A 58 13.33 -8.85 -0.05
CA LEU A 58 13.66 -7.84 0.94
C LEU A 58 13.31 -6.43 0.43
N ALA A 59 13.38 -6.20 -0.89
CA ALA A 59 12.93 -4.94 -1.49
C ALA A 59 11.44 -4.68 -1.20
N ALA A 60 10.59 -5.70 -1.34
CA ALA A 60 9.16 -5.58 -1.03
C ALA A 60 8.93 -5.31 0.46
N VAL A 61 9.66 -6.01 1.35
CA VAL A 61 9.58 -5.79 2.80
C VAL A 61 9.93 -4.34 3.15
N ILE A 62 11.00 -3.78 2.57
CA ILE A 62 11.41 -2.39 2.81
C ILE A 62 10.33 -1.41 2.30
N ALA A 63 9.83 -1.60 1.08
CA ALA A 63 8.82 -0.71 0.51
C ALA A 63 7.53 -0.71 1.34
N PHE A 64 7.03 -1.88 1.75
CA PHE A 64 5.82 -1.98 2.56
C PHE A 64 6.04 -1.52 4.01
N ALA A 65 7.22 -1.71 4.59
CA ALA A 65 7.55 -1.17 5.90
C ALA A 65 7.55 0.36 5.90
N LEU A 66 8.14 0.99 4.89
CA LEU A 66 8.11 2.45 4.72
C LEU A 66 6.67 2.95 4.53
N SER A 67 5.93 2.29 3.66
CA SER A 67 4.55 2.65 3.37
C SER A 67 3.63 2.48 4.58
N ALA A 68 3.85 1.51 5.47
CA ALA A 68 2.97 1.27 6.62
C ALA A 68 2.74 2.51 7.51
N PHE A 69 3.67 3.45 7.49
CA PHE A 69 3.59 4.66 8.30
C PHE A 69 2.94 5.86 7.59
N PHE A 70 2.35 5.70 6.40
CA PHE A 70 1.70 6.85 5.72
C PHE A 70 0.51 7.40 6.52
N ALA A 71 -0.27 6.54 7.16
CA ALA A 71 -1.55 6.90 7.76
C ALA A 71 -1.44 7.99 8.84
N PRO A 72 -0.54 7.95 9.83
CA PRO A 72 -0.42 9.03 10.81
C PRO A 72 -0.09 10.40 10.17
N PHE A 73 0.74 10.43 9.14
CA PHE A 73 1.10 11.67 8.47
C PHE A 73 -0.05 12.25 7.66
N VAL A 74 -0.89 11.40 7.05
CA VAL A 74 -2.05 11.81 6.28
C VAL A 74 -3.20 12.25 7.19
N PHE A 75 -3.49 11.50 8.25
CA PHE A 75 -4.70 11.72 9.05
C PHE A 75 -4.51 12.61 10.28
N LEU A 76 -3.29 12.82 10.75
CA LEU A 76 -3.00 13.66 11.93
C LEU A 76 -2.22 14.93 11.59
N GLY A 77 -1.74 15.07 10.36
CA GLY A 77 -0.82 16.12 9.96
C GLY A 77 -1.48 17.31 9.27
N GLY A 78 -0.77 18.46 9.28
CA GLY A 78 -1.05 19.59 8.39
C GLY A 78 -0.44 19.37 7.00
N LEU A 79 -0.44 20.43 6.17
CA LEU A 79 -0.03 20.39 4.76
C LEU A 79 1.31 19.68 4.52
N ASN A 80 2.36 20.05 5.28
CA ASN A 80 3.70 19.47 5.09
C ASN A 80 3.74 17.98 5.41
N LEU A 81 3.05 17.56 6.48
CA LEU A 81 2.95 16.16 6.86
C LEU A 81 2.08 15.36 5.89
N ALA A 82 1.03 15.98 5.35
CA ALA A 82 0.22 15.38 4.30
C ALA A 82 1.04 15.08 3.03
N PHE A 83 1.91 16.01 2.59
CA PHE A 83 2.83 15.75 1.48
C PHE A 83 3.74 14.55 1.75
N PHE A 84 4.35 14.51 2.93
CA PHE A 84 5.22 13.40 3.32
C PHE A 84 4.43 12.08 3.40
N GLY A 85 3.25 12.09 3.98
CA GLY A 85 2.35 10.94 4.03
C GLY A 85 1.96 10.44 2.65
N MET A 86 1.69 11.35 1.69
CA MET A 86 1.36 10.99 0.31
C MET A 86 2.55 10.42 -0.47
N ILE A 87 3.79 10.83 -0.14
CA ILE A 87 4.99 10.19 -0.66
C ILE A 87 5.08 8.74 -0.16
N LEU A 88 4.90 8.50 1.15
CA LEU A 88 4.88 7.15 1.72
C LEU A 88 3.76 6.28 1.14
N TRP A 89 2.57 6.87 0.95
CA TRP A 89 1.44 6.21 0.31
C TRP A 89 1.75 5.85 -1.15
N GLY A 90 2.41 6.75 -1.89
CA GLY A 90 2.89 6.51 -3.25
C GLY A 90 3.91 5.36 -3.32
N ILE A 91 4.83 5.26 -2.35
CA ILE A 91 5.74 4.11 -2.24
C ILE A 91 4.94 2.80 -2.12
N GLY A 92 3.92 2.78 -1.26
CA GLY A 92 3.05 1.62 -1.09
C GLY A 92 2.31 1.25 -2.36
N THR A 93 1.74 2.23 -3.06
CA THR A 93 1.03 2.03 -4.33
C THR A 93 1.95 1.44 -5.39
N GLY A 94 3.13 2.05 -5.61
CA GLY A 94 4.11 1.55 -6.57
C GLY A 94 4.63 0.15 -6.24
N ALA A 95 4.79 -0.17 -4.95
CA ALA A 95 5.16 -1.49 -4.49
C ALA A 95 4.06 -2.53 -4.75
N GLN A 96 2.79 -2.18 -4.51
CA GLN A 96 1.66 -3.07 -4.79
C GLN A 96 1.55 -3.38 -6.29
N ASP A 97 1.66 -2.37 -7.12
CA ASP A 97 1.49 -2.52 -8.57
C ASP A 97 2.63 -3.27 -9.25
N SER A 98 3.85 -3.14 -8.74
CA SER A 98 5.04 -3.74 -9.37
C SER A 98 5.59 -4.94 -8.62
N LEU A 99 5.90 -4.81 -7.31
CA LEU A 99 6.63 -5.84 -6.59
C LEU A 99 5.77 -7.07 -6.30
N LEU A 100 4.48 -6.91 -5.96
CA LEU A 100 3.60 -8.06 -5.71
C LEU A 100 3.45 -8.91 -6.96
N LYS A 101 3.29 -8.27 -8.12
CA LYS A 101 3.17 -8.97 -9.42
C LYS A 101 4.48 -9.63 -9.82
N ALA A 102 5.62 -8.97 -9.60
CA ALA A 102 6.94 -9.55 -9.89
C ALA A 102 7.21 -10.79 -9.05
N VAL A 103 6.95 -10.73 -7.73
CA VAL A 103 7.08 -11.90 -6.84
C VAL A 103 6.17 -13.06 -7.26
N LEU A 104 4.99 -12.76 -7.79
CA LEU A 104 4.04 -13.76 -8.26
C LEU A 104 4.56 -14.47 -9.53
N ILE A 105 5.16 -13.72 -10.46
CA ILE A 105 5.74 -14.25 -11.70
C ILE A 105 6.86 -15.26 -11.43
N ASP A 106 7.66 -15.02 -10.40
CA ASP A 106 8.79 -15.90 -10.04
C ASP A 106 8.34 -17.27 -9.51
N ILE A 107 7.13 -17.35 -8.97
CA ILE A 107 6.63 -18.56 -8.30
C ILE A 107 5.75 -19.39 -9.23
N ILE A 108 5.14 -18.78 -10.27
CA ILE A 108 4.09 -19.41 -11.08
C ILE A 108 4.61 -19.82 -12.45
N PRO A 109 4.38 -21.09 -12.88
CA PRO A 109 4.67 -21.56 -14.23
C PRO A 109 3.99 -20.71 -15.31
N ARG A 110 4.65 -20.56 -16.47
CA ARG A 110 4.21 -19.65 -17.54
C ARG A 110 2.80 -19.95 -18.07
N ASP A 111 2.43 -21.23 -18.13
CA ASP A 111 1.13 -21.73 -18.62
C ASP A 111 -0.05 -21.37 -17.72
N ARG A 112 0.18 -21.05 -16.45
CA ARG A 112 -0.87 -20.76 -15.45
C ARG A 112 -0.87 -19.32 -14.94
N ARG A 113 -0.03 -18.45 -15.48
CA ARG A 113 0.13 -17.07 -14.98
C ARG A 113 -1.14 -16.26 -15.06
N SER A 114 -1.86 -16.33 -16.19
CA SER A 114 -3.11 -15.56 -16.37
C SER A 114 -4.17 -15.92 -15.34
N THR A 115 -4.40 -17.21 -15.11
CA THR A 115 -5.34 -17.68 -14.08
C THR A 115 -4.91 -17.27 -12.67
N ALA A 116 -3.61 -17.39 -12.38
CA ALA A 116 -3.08 -17.04 -11.07
C ALA A 116 -3.16 -15.53 -10.79
N PHE A 117 -2.91 -14.68 -11.79
CA PHE A 117 -3.14 -13.25 -11.67
C PHE A 117 -4.61 -12.93 -11.44
N GLY A 118 -5.54 -13.57 -12.17
CA GLY A 118 -6.98 -13.37 -11.94
C GLY A 118 -7.41 -13.72 -10.52
N VAL A 119 -6.96 -14.86 -10.00
CA VAL A 119 -7.25 -15.27 -8.60
C VAL A 119 -6.61 -14.31 -7.60
N PHE A 120 -5.36 -13.90 -7.85
CA PHE A 120 -4.66 -12.95 -6.99
C PHE A 120 -5.36 -11.59 -6.97
N ASP A 121 -5.66 -11.01 -8.14
CA ASP A 121 -6.29 -9.68 -8.24
C ASP A 121 -7.72 -9.70 -7.67
N THR A 122 -8.47 -10.79 -7.84
CA THR A 122 -9.78 -10.97 -7.21
C THR A 122 -9.66 -10.99 -5.69
N GLY A 123 -8.74 -11.79 -5.16
CA GLY A 123 -8.48 -11.85 -3.71
C GLY A 123 -7.99 -10.50 -3.17
N PHE A 124 -7.02 -9.87 -3.86
CA PHE A 124 -6.50 -8.56 -3.49
C PHE A 124 -7.59 -7.51 -3.46
N GLY A 125 -8.40 -7.40 -4.54
CA GLY A 125 -9.50 -6.44 -4.65
C GLY A 125 -10.58 -6.66 -3.59
N THR A 126 -10.93 -7.92 -3.29
CA THR A 126 -11.90 -8.25 -2.22
C THR A 126 -11.40 -7.78 -0.85
N PHE A 127 -10.16 -8.09 -0.49
CA PHE A 127 -9.61 -7.66 0.80
C PHE A 127 -9.36 -6.15 0.85
N TYR A 128 -9.02 -5.52 -0.26
CA TYR A 128 -8.93 -4.08 -0.38
C TYR A 128 -10.29 -3.42 -0.12
N LEU A 129 -11.37 -3.92 -0.73
CA LEU A 129 -12.72 -3.43 -0.50
C LEU A 129 -13.14 -3.58 0.97
N LEU A 130 -12.97 -4.79 1.54
CA LEU A 130 -13.32 -5.05 2.93
C LEU A 130 -12.53 -4.17 3.89
N GLY A 131 -11.22 -4.04 3.68
CA GLY A 131 -10.36 -3.20 4.50
C GLY A 131 -10.76 -1.72 4.44
N ASN A 132 -11.01 -1.19 3.24
CA ASN A 132 -11.47 0.19 3.08
C ASN A 132 -12.87 0.42 3.68
N THR A 133 -13.77 -0.56 3.62
CA THR A 133 -15.07 -0.50 4.29
C THR A 133 -14.89 -0.40 5.80
N VAL A 134 -14.06 -1.26 6.40
CA VAL A 134 -13.75 -1.20 7.83
C VAL A 134 -13.09 0.14 8.21
N MET A 135 -12.14 0.63 7.40
CA MET A 135 -11.50 1.92 7.63
C MET A 135 -12.48 3.08 7.52
N GLY A 136 -13.48 3.00 6.63
CA GLY A 136 -14.57 3.97 6.55
C GLY A 136 -15.38 4.03 7.85
N PHE A 137 -15.77 2.89 8.42
CA PHE A 137 -16.43 2.84 9.72
C PHE A 137 -15.53 3.36 10.85
N LEU A 138 -14.27 2.96 10.87
CA LEU A 138 -13.31 3.43 11.87
C LEU A 138 -13.07 4.93 11.78
N TYR A 139 -13.14 5.50 10.59
CA TYR A 139 -13.00 6.94 10.38
C TYR A 139 -14.06 7.75 11.14
N ASP A 140 -15.31 7.28 11.15
CA ASP A 140 -16.40 7.95 11.87
C ASP A 140 -16.34 7.72 13.39
N VAL A 141 -15.74 6.62 13.83
CA VAL A 141 -15.62 6.29 15.27
C VAL A 141 -14.34 6.88 15.87
N SER A 142 -13.20 6.66 15.23
CA SER A 142 -11.89 7.06 15.79
C SER A 142 -10.79 7.03 14.74
N ILE A 143 -10.26 8.19 14.38
CA ILE A 143 -9.10 8.31 13.47
C ILE A 143 -7.87 7.54 14.00
N PRO A 144 -7.50 7.60 15.29
CA PRO A 144 -6.43 6.76 15.83
C PRO A 144 -6.65 5.27 15.65
N ALA A 145 -7.89 4.77 15.75
CA ALA A 145 -8.20 3.37 15.52
C ALA A 145 -8.00 2.99 14.04
N LEU A 146 -8.39 3.85 13.11
CA LEU A 146 -8.12 3.68 11.67
C LEU A 146 -6.62 3.57 11.41
N ILE A 147 -5.84 4.49 11.97
CA ILE A 147 -4.38 4.52 11.83
C ILE A 147 -3.75 3.23 12.37
N ALA A 148 -4.16 2.82 13.57
CA ALA A 148 -3.67 1.59 14.18
C ALA A 148 -4.03 0.36 13.32
N PHE A 149 -5.27 0.27 12.83
CA PHE A 149 -5.71 -0.81 11.95
C PHE A 149 -4.86 -0.88 10.66
N SER A 150 -4.64 0.25 10.00
CA SER A 150 -3.81 0.34 8.80
C SER A 150 -2.37 -0.14 9.06
N ILE A 151 -1.73 0.38 10.10
CA ILE A 151 -0.34 0.03 10.45
C ILE A 151 -0.23 -1.45 10.83
N ILE A 152 -1.11 -1.94 11.70
CA ILE A 152 -1.05 -3.32 12.18
C ILE A 152 -1.18 -4.32 11.03
N LEU A 153 -2.14 -4.13 10.12
CA LEU A 153 -2.32 -5.04 8.98
C LEU A 153 -1.14 -5.01 8.01
N GLN A 154 -0.60 -3.83 7.71
CA GLN A 154 0.55 -3.70 6.83
C GLN A 154 1.80 -4.31 7.45
N LEU A 155 2.07 -4.05 8.74
CA LEU A 155 3.21 -4.65 9.45
C LEU A 155 3.03 -6.16 9.62
N ALA A 156 1.82 -6.66 9.85
CA ALA A 156 1.53 -8.10 9.92
C ALA A 156 1.78 -8.82 8.58
N ALA A 157 1.75 -8.12 7.46
CA ALA A 157 2.10 -8.68 6.17
C ALA A 157 3.60 -8.96 6.02
N LEU A 158 4.47 -8.19 6.69
CA LEU A 158 5.93 -8.27 6.52
C LEU A 158 6.52 -9.64 6.89
N PRO A 159 6.21 -10.25 8.06
CA PRO A 159 6.72 -11.57 8.38
C PRO A 159 6.26 -12.64 7.39
N VAL A 160 5.07 -12.49 6.81
CA VAL A 160 4.57 -13.43 5.80
C VAL A 160 5.39 -13.34 4.51
N PHE A 161 5.84 -12.15 4.09
CA PHE A 161 6.77 -11.99 2.96
C PHE A 161 8.13 -12.65 3.24
N VAL A 162 8.65 -12.50 4.45
CA VAL A 162 9.94 -13.10 4.85
C VAL A 162 9.85 -14.63 4.88
N LEU A 163 8.76 -15.17 5.42
CA LEU A 163 8.55 -16.63 5.53
C LEU A 163 8.29 -17.28 4.16
N ALA A 164 7.64 -16.58 3.24
CA ALA A 164 7.39 -17.08 1.89
C ALA A 164 8.71 -17.39 1.15
N LYS A 165 9.77 -16.58 1.37
CA LYS A 165 11.09 -16.82 0.79
C LYS A 165 11.72 -18.14 1.26
N LYS A 166 11.53 -18.54 2.52
CA LYS A 166 12.13 -19.78 3.07
C LYS A 166 11.55 -21.05 2.46
N ARG A 167 10.33 -20.99 1.89
CA ARG A 167 9.67 -22.15 1.26
C ARG A 167 9.95 -22.27 -0.24
N ALA A 168 10.32 -21.20 -0.91
CA ALA A 168 10.65 -21.21 -2.34
C ALA A 168 12.07 -21.71 -2.64
N VAL A 169 12.94 -21.83 -1.62
CA VAL A 169 14.36 -22.29 -1.73
C VAL A 169 14.51 -23.77 -1.38
N LYS A 170 13.44 -24.49 -1.09
CA LYS A 170 13.41 -25.96 -0.96
C LYS A 170 12.71 -26.58 -2.17
#